data_d9bf2647f44728cb41e2fee10361845c
#
_entry.id   d9bf2647f44728cb41e2fee10361845c
#
_cell.length_a   1.000
_cell.length_b   1.000
_cell.length_c   1.000
_cell.angle_alpha   90.00
_cell.angle_beta   90.00
_cell.angle_gamma   90.00
#
_symmetry.space_group_name_H-M   'P 1'
#
loop_
_entity.id
_entity.type
_entity.pdbx_description
1 polymer ?
#
loop_
_entity_poly.entity_id
_entity_poly.type
_entity_poly.pdbx_seq_one_letter_code
_entity_poly.pdbx_strand_id
1 'polypeptide(L)' 'MTYKELIEECKKRGFTLVDDNGKFSVLDKKGKEHPLNSEDMKLYKSGKEEVPPYFLEFLDVL' A
#
# COMPACT_ATOMS: atom_id res chain seq x y z
N MET A 1 -6.65 -7.90 5.80
CA MET A 1 -7.06 -6.52 6.20
C MET A 1 -7.64 -5.76 5.03
N THR A 2 -8.38 -4.70 5.29
CA THR A 2 -8.98 -3.88 4.25
C THR A 2 -7.98 -2.90 3.66
N TYR A 3 -8.31 -2.33 2.50
CA TYR A 3 -7.50 -1.30 1.87
C TYR A 3 -7.37 -0.06 2.79
N LYS A 4 -8.45 0.30 3.48
CA LYS A 4 -8.44 1.41 4.44
C LYS A 4 -7.47 1.16 5.58
N GLU A 5 -7.45 -0.06 6.10
CA GLU A 5 -6.51 -0.45 7.15
C GLU A 5 -5.06 -0.39 6.64
N LEU A 6 -4.84 -0.77 5.38
CA LEU A 6 -3.51 -0.65 4.77
C LEU A 6 -3.04 0.79 4.75
N ILE A 7 -3.92 1.73 4.37
CA ILE A 7 -3.59 3.16 4.38
C ILE A 7 -3.19 3.61 5.78
N GLU A 8 -3.94 3.19 6.79
CA GLU A 8 -3.64 3.53 8.19
C GLU A 8 -2.30 2.95 8.64
N GLU A 9 -2.01 1.71 8.26
CA GLU A 9 -0.74 1.07 8.61
C GLU A 9 0.45 1.76 7.93
N CYS A 10 0.27 2.23 6.70
CA CYS A 10 1.29 3.03 6.03
C CYS A 10 1.58 4.32 6.81
N LYS A 11 0.52 5.02 7.21
CA LYS A 11 0.66 6.27 7.98
C LYS A 11 1.38 6.06 9.29
N LYS A 12 1.08 4.97 10.00
CA LYS A 12 1.74 4.65 11.27
C LYS A 12 3.26 4.49 11.10
N ARG A 13 3.69 4.05 9.93
CA ARG A 13 5.10 3.84 9.62
C ARG A 13 5.76 5.04 8.96
N GLY A 14 5.01 6.13 8.78
CA GLY A 14 5.50 7.32 8.11
C GLY A 14 5.53 7.20 6.59
N PHE A 15 4.77 6.26 6.03
CA PHE A 15 4.67 6.04 4.59
C PHE A 15 3.39 6.66 4.04
N THR A 16 3.39 6.94 2.72
CA THR A 16 2.21 7.44 2.02
C THR A 16 1.87 6.47 0.89
N LEU A 17 0.64 5.98 0.88
CA LEU A 17 0.15 5.15 -0.23
C LEU A 17 -0.36 6.07 -1.34
N VAL A 18 0.21 5.93 -2.53
CA VAL A 18 -0.12 6.77 -3.68
C VAL A 18 -0.92 5.96 -4.70
N ASP A 19 -2.01 6.55 -5.17
CA ASP A 19 -2.84 6.02 -6.26
C ASP A 19 -2.88 7.10 -7.34
N ASP A 20 -2.09 6.92 -8.39
CA ASP A 20 -2.02 7.86 -9.50
C ASP A 20 -2.59 7.21 -10.75
N ASN A 21 -3.89 7.45 -11.02
CA ASN A 21 -4.60 6.91 -12.17
C ASN A 21 -4.46 5.39 -12.31
N GLY A 22 -4.58 4.70 -11.20
CA GLY A 22 -4.47 3.24 -11.17
C GLY A 22 -3.05 2.71 -11.12
N LYS A 23 -2.08 3.59 -10.99
CA LYS A 23 -0.69 3.21 -10.68
C LYS A 23 -0.46 3.42 -9.21
N PHE A 24 -0.13 2.34 -8.51
CA PHE A 24 0.02 2.37 -7.06
C PHE A 24 1.48 2.30 -6.66
N SER A 25 1.83 3.07 -5.65
CA SER A 25 3.16 3.04 -5.07
C SER A 25 3.10 3.48 -3.61
N VAL A 26 4.19 3.22 -2.90
CA VAL A 26 4.37 3.68 -1.51
C VAL A 26 5.57 4.62 -1.48
N LEU A 27 5.36 5.80 -0.89
CA LEU A 27 6.48 6.71 -0.60
C LEU A 27 6.95 6.44 0.82
N ASP A 28 8.25 6.20 0.98
CA ASP A 28 8.84 5.99 2.29
C ASP A 28 9.10 7.32 3.01
N LYS A 29 9.68 7.27 4.20
CA LYS A 29 9.97 8.46 5.00
C LYS A 29 10.90 9.44 4.31
N LYS A 30 11.73 8.94 3.39
CA LYS A 30 12.70 9.75 2.65
C LYS A 30 12.11 10.28 1.34
N GLY A 31 10.86 9.96 1.05
CA GLY A 31 10.21 10.34 -0.19
C GLY A 31 10.53 9.45 -1.37
N LYS A 32 11.20 8.32 -1.14
CA LYS A 32 11.51 7.37 -2.20
C LYS A 32 10.27 6.57 -2.57
N GLU A 33 10.00 6.44 -3.86
CA GLU A 33 8.85 5.71 -4.37
C GLU A 33 9.17 4.23 -4.55
N HIS A 34 8.27 3.39 -4.02
CA HIS A 34 8.34 1.94 -4.16
C HIS A 34 7.09 1.49 -4.92
N PRO A 35 7.22 1.10 -6.20
CA PRO A 35 6.05 0.71 -6.98
C PRO A 35 5.42 -0.58 -6.46
N LEU A 36 4.09 -0.64 -6.55
CA LEU A 36 3.31 -1.79 -6.13
C LEU A 36 2.66 -2.45 -7.35
N ASN A 37 2.22 -3.70 -7.18
CA ASN A 37 1.46 -4.38 -8.23
C ASN A 37 0.08 -3.73 -8.34
N SER A 38 -0.13 -2.95 -9.40
CA SER A 38 -1.36 -2.17 -9.57
C SER A 38 -2.60 -3.03 -9.75
N GLU A 39 -2.47 -4.21 -10.35
CA GLU A 39 -3.62 -5.10 -10.52
C GLU A 39 -4.12 -5.61 -9.19
N ASP A 40 -3.20 -6.05 -8.32
CA ASP A 40 -3.55 -6.49 -6.97
C ASP A 40 -4.12 -5.33 -6.16
N MET A 41 -3.50 -4.17 -6.24
CA MET A 41 -3.94 -3.00 -5.49
C MET A 41 -5.34 -2.54 -5.89
N LYS A 42 -5.70 -2.66 -7.17
CA LYS A 42 -7.06 -2.36 -7.64
C LYS A 42 -8.08 -3.30 -7.00
N LEU A 43 -7.73 -4.57 -6.86
CA LEU A 43 -8.61 -5.56 -6.21
C LEU A 43 -8.81 -5.22 -4.73
N TYR A 44 -7.74 -4.82 -4.04
CA TYR A 44 -7.82 -4.41 -2.64
C TYR A 44 -8.66 -3.15 -2.48
N LYS A 45 -8.43 -2.16 -3.32
CA LYS A 45 -9.15 -0.88 -3.26
C LYS A 45 -10.64 -1.06 -3.53
N SER A 46 -11.00 -1.96 -4.46
CA SER A 46 -12.41 -2.23 -4.78
C SER A 46 -13.10 -3.12 -3.75
N GLY A 47 -12.37 -3.72 -2.84
CA GLY A 47 -12.91 -4.63 -1.84
C GLY A 47 -13.14 -6.04 -2.34
N LYS A 48 -12.73 -6.36 -3.57
CA LYS A 48 -12.87 -7.70 -4.13
C LYS A 48 -11.96 -8.71 -3.46
N GLU A 49 -10.82 -8.27 -2.97
CA GLU A 49 -9.88 -9.08 -2.22
C GLU A 49 -9.39 -8.31 -1.00
N GLU A 50 -9.06 -9.03 0.06
CA GLU A 50 -8.44 -8.43 1.23
C GLU A 50 -6.93 -8.32 1.04
N VAL A 51 -6.34 -7.29 1.64
CA VAL A 51 -4.89 -7.11 1.63
C VAL A 51 -4.27 -8.22 2.49
N PRO A 52 -3.33 -9.01 1.95
CA PRO A 52 -2.70 -10.07 2.73
C PRO A 52 -1.88 -9.52 3.89
N PRO A 53 -1.86 -10.22 5.05
CA PRO A 53 -1.05 -9.76 6.19
C PRO A 53 0.44 -9.60 5.90
N TYR A 54 0.99 -10.38 4.97
CA TYR A 54 2.41 -10.27 4.62
C TYR A 54 2.78 -8.90 4.03
N PHE A 55 1.78 -8.11 3.62
CA PHE A 55 2.02 -6.78 3.11
C PHE A 55 2.66 -5.88 4.18
N LEU A 56 2.32 -6.11 5.44
CA LEU A 56 2.94 -5.37 6.55
C LEU A 56 4.41 -5.69 6.67
N GLU A 57 4.81 -6.94 6.42
CA GLU A 57 6.21 -7.33 6.42
C GLU A 57 6.97 -6.62 5.31
N PHE A 58 6.35 -6.49 4.14
CA PHE A 58 6.93 -5.72 3.03
C PHE A 58 7.16 -4.26 3.44
N LEU A 59 6.20 -3.63 4.11
CA LEU A 59 6.35 -2.26 4.58
C LEU A 59 7.47 -2.12 5.61
N ASP A 60 7.62 -3.13 6.46
CA ASP A 60 8.62 -3.09 7.54
C ASP A 60 10.06 -3.18 7.02
N VAL A 61 10.28 -3.66 5.79
CA VAL A 61 11.62 -3.75 5.20
C VAL A 61 11.95 -2.57 4.26
N LEU A 62 11.03 -1.65 4.09
CA LEU A 62 11.29 -0.46 3.25
C LEU A 62 12.21 0.59 3.98
#